data_a243e61151072c05d28ec5019eb503e8
#
_entry.id   a243e61151072c05d28ec5019eb503e8
#
_cell.length_a   1.000
_cell.length_b   1.000
_cell.length_c   1.000
_cell.angle_alpha   90.00
_cell.angle_beta   90.00
_cell.angle_gamma   90.00
#
_symmetry.space_group_name_H-M   'P 1'
#
loop_
_entity.id
_entity.type
_entity.pdbx_description
1 polymer ?
#
loop_
_entity_poly.entity_id
_entity_poly.type
_entity_poly.pdbx_seq_one_letter_code
_entity_poly.pdbx_strand_id
1 'polypeptide(L)' 'LPFRVVGAELRAGQRSVSVAPSIGDFTPAQLQVLLPGDAVGPWRLQAIEGNTAVFQAGNQTRRVAIP' A
#
# COMPACT_ATOMS: atom_id res chain seq x y z
N LEU A 1 11.17 0.19 1.49
CA LEU A 1 9.93 -0.09 2.23
C LEU A 1 9.96 -1.53 2.73
N PRO A 2 9.39 -1.81 3.91
CA PRO A 2 9.34 -3.17 4.42
C PRO A 2 8.24 -4.02 3.77
N PHE A 3 7.58 -3.49 2.76
CA PHE A 3 6.51 -4.16 2.03
C PHE A 3 6.55 -3.75 0.57
N ARG A 4 5.80 -4.46 -0.26
CA ARG A 4 5.60 -4.13 -1.67
C ARG A 4 4.11 -4.04 -1.95
N VAL A 5 3.73 -3.19 -2.89
CA VAL A 5 2.34 -3.08 -3.35
C VAL A 5 2.13 -4.15 -4.42
N VAL A 6 1.13 -5.00 -4.22
CA VAL A 6 0.85 -6.11 -5.14
C VAL A 6 -0.42 -5.91 -5.94
N GLY A 7 -1.26 -4.96 -5.57
CA GLY A 7 -2.47 -4.68 -6.32
C GLY A 7 -3.29 -3.58 -5.70
N ALA A 8 -4.39 -3.24 -6.36
CA ALA A 8 -5.36 -2.28 -5.88
C ALA A 8 -6.76 -2.75 -6.24
N GLU A 9 -7.74 -2.30 -5.47
CA GLU A 9 -9.14 -2.57 -5.71
C GLU A 9 -9.95 -1.29 -5.61
N LEU A 10 -11.09 -1.29 -6.31
CA LEU A 10 -12.12 -0.27 -6.15
C LEU A 10 -13.39 -0.99 -5.71
N ARG A 11 -13.91 -0.64 -4.55
CA ARG A 11 -15.09 -1.29 -3.99
C ARG A 11 -16.01 -0.21 -3.42
N ALA A 12 -17.22 -0.13 -3.96
CA ALA A 12 -18.22 0.86 -3.54
C ALA A 12 -17.67 2.30 -3.58
N GLY A 13 -16.88 2.62 -4.62
CA GLY A 13 -16.27 3.93 -4.78
C GLY A 13 -15.02 4.17 -3.93
N GLN A 14 -14.62 3.21 -3.10
CA GLN A 14 -13.45 3.34 -2.25
C GLN A 14 -12.28 2.52 -2.82
N ARG A 15 -11.16 3.20 -3.08
CA ARG A 15 -9.93 2.55 -3.53
C ARG A 15 -9.12 2.08 -2.34
N SER A 16 -8.49 0.92 -2.51
CA SER A 16 -7.56 0.35 -1.53
C SER A 16 -6.37 -0.23 -2.26
N VAL A 17 -5.26 -0.42 -1.54
CA VAL A 17 -4.10 -1.14 -2.06
C VAL A 17 -3.84 -2.37 -1.20
N SER A 18 -3.34 -3.43 -1.83
CA SER A 18 -2.91 -4.63 -1.13
C SER A 18 -1.39 -4.64 -1.09
N VAL A 19 -0.83 -4.93 0.09
CA VAL A 19 0.61 -4.99 0.30
C VAL A 19 0.99 -6.35 0.85
N ALA A 20 2.22 -6.76 0.56
CA ALA A 20 2.81 -8.02 0.99
C ALA A 20 4.22 -7.76 1.52
N PRO A 21 4.84 -8.73 2.20
CA PRO A 21 6.24 -8.59 2.59
C PRO A 21 7.11 -8.26 1.39
N SER A 22 8.17 -7.46 1.60
CA SER A 22 9.01 -6.97 0.52
C SER A 22 9.86 -8.05 -0.14
N ILE A 23 10.10 -9.16 0.54
CA ILE A 23 10.99 -10.23 0.10
C ILE A 23 10.27 -11.57 0.20
N GLY A 24 10.50 -12.42 -0.80
CA GLY A 24 10.06 -13.80 -0.81
C GLY A 24 8.60 -13.98 -1.22
N ASP A 25 8.18 -15.23 -1.14
CA ASP A 25 6.79 -15.60 -1.41
C ASP A 25 5.91 -15.20 -0.21
N PHE A 26 4.64 -15.08 -0.47
CA PHE A 26 3.69 -14.77 0.59
C PHE A 26 2.43 -15.61 0.43
N THR A 27 1.75 -15.82 1.56
CA THR A 27 0.43 -16.46 1.58
C THR A 27 -0.64 -15.39 1.63
N PRO A 28 -1.91 -15.73 1.31
CA PRO A 28 -3.01 -14.76 1.42
C PRO A 28 -3.13 -14.14 2.81
N ALA A 29 -2.77 -14.89 3.87
CA ALA A 29 -2.82 -14.37 5.23
C ALA A 29 -1.82 -13.24 5.49
N GLN A 30 -0.79 -13.11 4.66
CA GLN A 30 0.23 -12.08 4.78
C GLN A 30 -0.11 -10.81 3.99
N LEU A 31 -1.19 -10.82 3.22
CA LEU A 31 -1.67 -9.63 2.54
C LEU A 31 -2.38 -8.71 3.52
N GLN A 32 -2.10 -7.42 3.39
CA GLN A 32 -2.83 -6.38 4.11
C GLN A 32 -3.48 -5.46 3.10
N VAL A 33 -4.74 -5.12 3.34
CA VAL A 33 -5.48 -4.18 2.53
C VAL A 33 -5.47 -2.84 3.24
N LEU A 34 -4.99 -1.82 2.56
CA LEU A 34 -4.84 -0.48 3.13
C LEU A 34 -5.78 0.49 2.43
N LEU A 35 -6.53 1.22 3.23
CA LEU A 35 -7.27 2.41 2.79
C LEU A 35 -6.39 3.63 3.05
N PRO A 36 -6.62 4.76 2.36
CA PRO A 36 -5.96 6.00 2.73
C PRO A 36 -6.15 6.30 4.21
N GLY A 37 -5.06 6.58 4.91
CA GLY A 37 -5.03 6.75 6.35
C GLY A 37 -4.50 5.55 7.13
N ASP A 38 -4.53 4.35 6.55
CA ASP A 38 -3.98 3.16 7.19
C ASP A 38 -2.45 3.14 7.09
N ALA A 39 -1.81 2.43 8.01
CA ALA A 39 -0.36 2.37 8.06
C ALA A 39 0.16 0.96 8.23
N VAL A 40 1.37 0.73 7.72
CA VAL A 40 2.18 -0.46 7.97
C VAL A 40 3.48 0.02 8.60
N GLY A 41 3.70 -0.29 9.87
CA GLY A 41 4.82 0.27 10.61
C GLY A 41 4.77 1.78 10.58
N PRO A 42 5.89 2.45 10.28
CA PRO A 42 5.91 3.92 10.23
C PRO A 42 5.32 4.50 8.93
N TRP A 43 4.94 3.66 7.97
CA TRP A 43 4.50 4.10 6.66
C TRP A 43 2.99 4.17 6.58
N ARG A 44 2.45 5.35 6.35
CA ARG A 44 1.01 5.59 6.19
C ARG A 44 0.70 5.75 4.72
N LEU A 45 -0.36 5.07 4.26
CA LEU A 45 -0.89 5.32 2.92
C LEU A 45 -1.57 6.68 2.94
N GLN A 46 -0.96 7.66 2.28
CA GLN A 46 -1.45 9.02 2.26
C GLN A 46 -2.52 9.21 1.19
N ALA A 47 -2.30 8.62 0.01
CA ALA A 47 -3.21 8.78 -1.11
C ALA A 47 -2.96 7.70 -2.15
N ILE A 48 -3.97 7.47 -3.00
CA ILE A 48 -3.85 6.66 -4.21
C ILE A 48 -4.15 7.60 -5.37
N GLU A 49 -3.13 7.84 -6.19
CA GLU A 49 -3.21 8.78 -7.30
C GLU A 49 -3.00 8.03 -8.61
N GLY A 50 -4.10 7.76 -9.32
CA GLY A 50 -4.01 6.93 -10.53
C GLY A 50 -3.43 5.56 -10.22
N ASN A 51 -2.32 5.22 -10.86
CA ASN A 51 -1.61 3.95 -10.64
C ASN A 51 -0.48 4.08 -9.64
N THR A 52 -0.51 5.06 -8.76
CA THR A 52 0.56 5.32 -7.79
C THR A 52 -0.02 5.34 -6.39
N ALA A 53 0.60 4.57 -5.49
CA ALA A 53 0.33 4.65 -4.06
C ALA A 53 1.36 5.57 -3.42
N VAL A 54 0.91 6.53 -2.61
CA VAL A 54 1.76 7.49 -1.95
C VAL A 54 1.82 7.15 -0.46
N PHE A 55 3.01 6.82 0.01
CA PHE A 55 3.26 6.50 1.42
C PHE A 55 4.09 7.60 2.06
N GLN A 56 3.84 7.85 3.33
CA GLN A 56 4.57 8.85 4.09
C GLN A 56 4.96 8.28 5.45
N ALA A 57 6.21 8.56 5.85
CA ALA A 57 6.72 8.27 7.17
C ALA A 57 7.49 9.49 7.66
N GLY A 58 6.96 10.17 8.67
CA GLY A 58 7.54 11.44 9.11
C GLY A 58 7.52 12.44 7.96
N ASN A 59 8.69 12.95 7.59
CA ASN A 59 8.83 13.88 6.46
C ASN A 59 9.34 13.21 5.18
N GLN A 60 9.34 11.87 5.14
CA GLN A 60 9.70 11.12 3.94
C GLN A 60 8.44 10.72 3.18
N THR A 61 8.48 10.86 1.87
CA THR A 61 7.39 10.45 0.98
C THR A 61 7.94 9.46 -0.04
N ARG A 62 7.22 8.38 -0.25
CA ARG A 62 7.54 7.36 -1.26
C ARG A 62 6.35 7.17 -2.18
N ARG A 63 6.60 7.24 -3.47
CA ARG A 63 5.61 6.96 -4.51
C ARG A 63 5.93 5.61 -5.14
N VAL A 64 4.95 4.71 -5.11
CA VAL A 64 5.14 3.32 -5.54
C VAL A 64 4.11 3.02 -6.61
N ALA A 65 4.59 2.50 -7.74
CA ALA A 65 3.70 2.09 -8.83
C ALA A 65 2.82 0.91 -8.37
N ILE A 66 1.55 0.96 -8.74
CA ILE A 66 0.61 -0.14 -8.52
C ILE A 66 0.64 -1.01 -9.77
N PRO A 67 0.95 -2.32 -9.61
CA PRO A 67 0.99 -3.23 -10.75
C PRO A 67 -0.36 -3.39 -11.42
#